data_ec83c9217d153926a0131c29b02e1cdc
#
_entry.id   ec83c9217d153926a0131c29b02e1cdc
#
_cell.length_a   1.000
_cell.length_b   1.000
_cell.length_c   1.000
_cell.angle_alpha   90.00
_cell.angle_beta   90.00
_cell.angle_gamma   90.00
#
_symmetry.space_group_name_H-M   'P 1'
#
loop_
_entity.id
_entity.type
_entity.pdbx_description
1 polymer ?
#
loop_
_entity_poly.entity_id
_entity_poly.type
_entity_poly.pdbx_seq_one_letter_code
_entity_poly.pdbx_strand_id
1 'polypeptide(L)'
;MLLKERIFGQEIILETGDYYFSPRGIDKGTLFMLSKIQVAEEDKVLDLGCGYGVVGIYIAGLIGGEHVVMSDISEEALALTTANLELNGLENVRVIKSNGLKEIPDNDFTLILSNPPYHTDFSVAKAFIEDGYKSLVLGGKIIMVTKRMIWYRNKLTAVFGGVKVFEQDGYYVFVAEKRRVQRSREVKKKQELSKKLERKYGGKQRANKENR
;
A
#
# COMPACT_ATOMS: atom_id res chain seq x y z
N MET A 1 2.72 25.73 11.03
CA MET A 1 1.39 26.40 10.87
C MET A 1 0.32 25.39 11.22
N LEU A 2 -0.71 25.81 12.00
CA LEU A 2 -1.85 24.92 12.31
C LEU A 2 -2.94 25.08 11.23
N LEU A 3 -3.37 23.97 10.67
CA LEU A 3 -4.50 23.85 9.76
C LEU A 3 -5.64 23.15 10.49
N LYS A 4 -6.85 23.71 10.37
CA LYS A 4 -8.09 23.01 10.76
C LYS A 4 -8.87 22.72 9.50
N GLU A 5 -9.03 21.44 9.21
CA GLU A 5 -9.69 20.98 7.99
C GLU A 5 -10.85 20.04 8.34
N ARG A 6 -11.84 20.00 7.48
CA ARG A 6 -12.94 19.04 7.62
C ARG A 6 -12.96 18.10 6.42
N ILE A 7 -12.59 16.84 6.64
CA ILE A 7 -12.55 15.79 5.63
C ILE A 7 -13.78 14.90 5.79
N PHE A 8 -14.70 14.93 4.84
CA PHE A 8 -15.94 14.14 4.81
C PHE A 8 -16.72 14.14 6.15
N GLY A 9 -16.76 15.31 6.81
CA GLY A 9 -17.48 15.50 8.08
C GLY A 9 -16.62 15.39 9.34
N GLN A 10 -15.45 14.75 9.27
CA GLN A 10 -14.50 14.66 10.38
C GLN A 10 -13.61 15.90 10.43
N GLU A 11 -13.54 16.55 11.59
CA GLU A 11 -12.59 17.65 11.83
C GLU A 11 -11.22 17.09 12.17
N ILE A 12 -10.18 17.62 11.53
CA ILE A 12 -8.78 17.24 11.73
C ILE A 12 -7.95 18.50 11.95
N ILE A 13 -7.08 18.46 12.96
CA ILE A 13 -6.14 19.53 13.27
C ILE A 13 -4.74 19.04 12.88
N LEU A 14 -4.05 19.81 12.05
CA LEU A 14 -2.74 19.43 11.55
C LEU A 14 -1.73 20.55 11.74
N GLU A 15 -0.59 20.26 12.31
CA GLU A 15 0.59 21.08 12.17
C GLU A 15 1.30 20.73 10.86
N THR A 16 1.69 21.75 10.10
CA THR A 16 2.41 21.60 8.83
C THR A 16 3.66 22.46 8.83
N GLY A 17 4.71 22.01 8.16
CA GLY A 17 5.96 22.75 7.96
C GLY A 17 6.15 23.20 6.52
N ASP A 18 6.98 24.21 6.29
CA ASP A 18 7.21 24.82 4.96
C ASP A 18 7.85 23.88 3.94
N TYR A 19 8.41 22.76 4.39
CA TYR A 19 9.12 21.77 3.57
C TYR A 19 8.28 20.56 3.17
N TYR A 20 7.00 20.48 3.62
CA TYR A 20 6.15 19.33 3.35
C TYR A 20 5.27 19.53 2.12
N PHE A 21 4.93 18.41 1.50
CA PHE A 21 4.05 18.33 0.35
C PHE A 21 2.70 18.98 0.68
N SER A 22 2.39 20.13 0.06
CA SER A 22 1.17 20.91 0.27
C SER A 22 1.08 21.69 1.60
N PRO A 23 1.98 22.68 1.86
CA PRO A 23 1.97 23.47 3.11
C PRO A 23 0.74 24.36 3.30
N ARG A 24 -0.10 24.55 2.28
CA ARG A 24 -1.26 25.44 2.28
C ARG A 24 -2.62 24.74 2.38
N GLY A 25 -2.63 23.43 2.67
CA GLY A 25 -3.86 22.63 2.75
C GLY A 25 -3.60 21.18 2.37
N ILE A 26 -4.60 20.33 2.51
CA ILE A 26 -4.49 18.92 2.15
C ILE A 26 -4.40 18.78 0.62
N ASP A 27 -3.47 17.97 0.13
CA ASP A 27 -3.32 17.69 -1.30
C ASP A 27 -4.62 17.13 -1.90
N LYS A 28 -5.02 17.66 -3.05
CA LYS A 28 -6.24 17.24 -3.75
C LYS A 28 -6.26 15.77 -4.10
N GLY A 29 -5.08 15.19 -4.41
CA GLY A 29 -4.95 13.77 -4.66
C GLY A 29 -5.22 12.94 -3.42
N THR A 30 -4.73 13.38 -2.24
CA THR A 30 -5.04 12.75 -0.95
C THR A 30 -6.54 12.77 -0.67
N LEU A 31 -7.21 13.90 -0.82
CA LEU A 31 -8.67 13.98 -0.64
C LEU A 31 -9.42 13.10 -1.63
N PHE A 32 -8.97 13.06 -2.90
CA PHE A 32 -9.56 12.18 -3.90
C PHE A 32 -9.35 10.70 -3.56
N MET A 33 -8.17 10.32 -3.06
CA MET A 33 -7.93 8.95 -2.58
C MET A 33 -8.86 8.60 -1.42
N LEU A 34 -8.94 9.46 -0.39
CA LEU A 34 -9.81 9.25 0.77
C LEU A 34 -11.28 9.10 0.37
N SER A 35 -11.76 9.80 -0.67
CA SER A 35 -13.13 9.66 -1.19
C SER A 35 -13.44 8.28 -1.80
N LYS A 36 -12.44 7.46 -2.06
CA LYS A 36 -12.57 6.10 -2.64
C LYS A 36 -12.34 4.99 -1.61
N ILE A 37 -12.03 5.36 -0.37
CA ILE A 37 -11.78 4.41 0.70
C ILE A 37 -13.10 4.09 1.41
N GLN A 38 -13.26 2.83 1.73
CA GLN A 38 -14.24 2.32 2.67
C GLN A 38 -13.47 1.46 3.66
N VAL A 39 -13.58 1.77 4.95
CA VAL A 39 -12.96 1.01 6.04
C VAL A 39 -14.04 0.40 6.92
N ALA A 40 -13.75 -0.78 7.45
CA ALA A 40 -14.53 -1.44 8.48
C ALA A 40 -13.75 -1.37 9.81
N GLU A 41 -14.42 -1.53 10.93
CA GLU A 41 -13.82 -1.44 12.26
C GLU A 41 -12.71 -2.50 12.47
N GLU A 42 -12.82 -3.66 11.81
CA GLU A 42 -11.84 -4.75 11.88
C GLU A 42 -10.66 -4.60 10.90
N ASP A 43 -10.64 -3.56 10.08
CA ASP A 43 -9.55 -3.36 9.14
C ASP A 43 -8.22 -3.05 9.84
N LYS A 44 -7.14 -3.65 9.37
CA LYS A 44 -5.76 -3.30 9.74
C LYS A 44 -5.12 -2.51 8.62
N VAL A 45 -4.88 -1.23 8.88
CA VAL A 45 -4.52 -0.24 7.86
C VAL A 45 -3.07 0.18 8.01
N LEU A 46 -2.35 0.25 6.88
CA LEU A 46 -1.03 0.87 6.77
C LEU A 46 -1.12 2.14 5.94
N ASP A 47 -0.75 3.28 6.53
CA ASP A 47 -0.43 4.52 5.80
C ASP A 47 1.06 4.52 5.46
N LEU A 48 1.38 4.21 4.21
CA LEU A 48 2.74 3.98 3.72
C LEU A 48 3.31 5.22 3.06
N GLY A 49 4.33 5.82 3.67
CA GLY A 49 4.84 7.15 3.32
C GLY A 49 3.89 8.23 3.84
N CYS A 50 3.62 8.22 5.14
CA CYS A 50 2.54 9.00 5.76
C CYS A 50 2.78 10.51 5.78
N GLY A 51 4.04 10.96 5.58
CA GLY A 51 4.38 12.38 5.67
C GLY A 51 4.04 12.96 7.04
N TYR A 52 3.20 13.99 7.07
CA TYR A 52 2.72 14.61 8.31
C TYR A 52 1.40 14.02 8.84
N GLY A 53 0.94 12.91 8.27
CA GLY A 53 -0.03 12.04 8.90
C GLY A 53 -1.48 12.16 8.45
N VAL A 54 -1.82 12.96 7.43
CA VAL A 54 -3.22 13.24 7.02
C VAL A 54 -4.06 11.98 6.86
N VAL A 55 -3.55 10.99 6.12
CA VAL A 55 -4.31 9.78 5.76
C VAL A 55 -4.52 8.91 6.99
N GLY A 56 -3.44 8.58 7.71
CA GLY A 56 -3.51 7.74 8.89
C GLY A 56 -4.34 8.35 10.03
N ILE A 57 -4.23 9.66 10.26
CA ILE A 57 -5.04 10.40 11.24
C ILE A 57 -6.52 10.33 10.88
N TYR A 58 -6.87 10.58 9.62
CA TYR A 58 -8.26 10.46 9.16
C TYR A 58 -8.81 9.05 9.38
N ILE A 59 -8.06 8.02 9.01
CA ILE A 59 -8.48 6.62 9.19
C ILE A 59 -8.58 6.25 10.68
N ALA A 60 -7.58 6.62 11.50
CA ALA A 60 -7.59 6.35 12.94
C ALA A 60 -8.80 6.99 13.64
N GLY A 61 -9.22 8.16 13.20
CA GLY A 61 -10.44 8.80 13.70
C GLY A 61 -11.74 8.08 13.32
N LEU A 62 -11.71 7.21 12.29
CA LEU A 62 -12.88 6.42 11.88
C LEU A 62 -12.96 5.06 12.59
N ILE A 63 -11.82 4.36 12.75
CA ILE A 63 -11.81 2.95 13.18
C ILE A 63 -11.00 2.69 14.46
N GLY A 64 -10.37 3.71 15.05
CA GLY A 64 -9.48 3.56 16.22
C GLY A 64 -8.00 3.52 15.84
N GLY A 65 -7.15 4.06 16.73
CA GLY A 65 -5.70 4.15 16.50
C GLY A 65 -5.00 2.81 16.49
N GLU A 66 -5.47 1.84 17.26
CA GLU A 66 -4.92 0.49 17.39
C GLU A 66 -4.95 -0.30 16.06
N HIS A 67 -5.82 0.11 15.16
CA HIS A 67 -5.98 -0.49 13.83
C HIS A 67 -5.06 0.11 12.75
N VAL A 68 -4.33 1.20 13.10
CA VAL A 68 -3.55 1.97 12.13
C VAL A 68 -2.06 1.93 12.42
N VAL A 69 -1.30 1.60 11.39
CA VAL A 69 0.16 1.75 11.35
C VAL A 69 0.50 2.86 10.37
N MET A 70 1.37 3.77 10.77
CA MET A 70 1.86 4.84 9.91
C MET A 70 3.37 4.72 9.77
N SER A 71 3.89 4.90 8.57
CA SER A 71 5.32 4.78 8.33
C SER A 71 5.85 5.81 7.33
N ASP A 72 7.04 6.31 7.61
CA ASP A 72 7.80 7.16 6.70
C ASP A 72 9.30 6.89 6.88
N ILE A 73 10.11 7.31 5.91
CA ILE A 73 11.58 7.25 5.99
C ILE A 73 12.16 8.47 6.72
N SER A 74 11.44 9.61 6.70
CA SER A 74 11.88 10.88 7.31
C SER A 74 11.52 10.92 8.79
N GLU A 75 12.52 11.12 9.64
CA GLU A 75 12.33 11.33 11.08
C GLU A 75 11.52 12.60 11.38
N GLU A 76 11.75 13.65 10.58
CA GLU A 76 11.04 14.92 10.73
C GLU A 76 9.55 14.75 10.41
N ALA A 77 9.22 13.96 9.35
CA ALA A 77 7.85 13.63 9.01
C ALA A 77 7.17 12.86 10.16
N LEU A 78 7.84 11.87 10.72
CA LEU A 78 7.30 11.06 11.83
C LEU A 78 7.14 11.86 13.12
N ALA A 79 8.06 12.78 13.44
CA ALA A 79 7.91 13.67 14.58
C ALA A 79 6.65 14.55 14.43
N LEU A 80 6.42 15.08 13.23
CA LEU A 80 5.24 15.88 12.94
C LEU A 80 3.94 15.04 12.95
N THR A 81 4.01 13.81 12.41
CA THR A 81 2.90 12.86 12.50
C THR A 81 2.52 12.57 13.95
N THR A 82 3.51 12.35 14.83
CA THR A 82 3.26 12.11 16.25
C THR A 82 2.60 13.31 16.92
N ALA A 83 3.10 14.52 16.69
CA ALA A 83 2.49 15.74 17.20
C ALA A 83 1.05 15.92 16.67
N ASN A 84 0.80 15.59 15.41
CA ASN A 84 -0.54 15.67 14.81
C ASN A 84 -1.50 14.61 15.38
N LEU A 85 -1.03 13.42 15.74
CA LEU A 85 -1.84 12.42 16.44
C LEU A 85 -2.27 12.95 17.82
N GLU A 86 -1.35 13.55 18.58
CA GLU A 86 -1.64 14.17 19.88
C GLU A 86 -2.66 15.31 19.75
N LEU A 87 -2.52 16.19 18.76
CA LEU A 87 -3.47 17.29 18.49
C LEU A 87 -4.89 16.80 18.19
N ASN A 88 -5.03 15.58 17.68
CA ASN A 88 -6.33 14.97 17.35
C ASN A 88 -6.82 14.01 18.46
N GLY A 89 -6.09 13.87 19.58
CA GLY A 89 -6.44 12.97 20.68
C GLY A 89 -6.43 11.49 20.25
N LEU A 90 -5.62 11.13 19.26
CA LEU A 90 -5.52 9.78 18.75
C LEU A 90 -4.38 9.02 19.45
N GLU A 91 -4.75 8.08 20.27
CA GLU A 91 -3.83 7.18 20.97
C GLU A 91 -3.68 5.85 20.23
N ASN A 92 -2.67 5.06 20.62
CA ASN A 92 -2.43 3.69 20.16
C ASN A 92 -2.10 3.53 18.66
N VAL A 93 -1.94 4.61 17.91
CA VAL A 93 -1.44 4.56 16.53
C VAL A 93 0.05 4.23 16.55
N ARG A 94 0.45 3.22 15.78
CA ARG A 94 1.86 2.84 15.67
C ARG A 94 2.55 3.64 14.58
N VAL A 95 3.54 4.44 14.97
CA VAL A 95 4.36 5.24 14.04
C VAL A 95 5.73 4.60 13.93
N ILE A 96 6.16 4.23 12.71
CA ILE A 96 7.37 3.44 12.46
C ILE A 96 8.25 4.12 11.43
N LYS A 97 9.52 4.37 11.75
CA LYS A 97 10.51 4.74 10.75
C LYS A 97 10.83 3.54 9.88
N SER A 98 10.58 3.65 8.57
CA SER A 98 10.76 2.53 7.65
C SER A 98 11.10 3.00 6.24
N ASN A 99 12.04 2.32 5.61
CA ASN A 99 12.30 2.47 4.18
C ASN A 99 11.35 1.55 3.39
N GLY A 100 10.18 2.06 3.06
CA GLY A 100 9.05 1.27 2.55
C GLY A 100 8.50 0.37 3.65
N LEU A 101 8.47 -0.95 3.42
CA LEU A 101 7.96 -1.92 4.39
C LEU A 101 9.05 -2.73 5.11
N LYS A 102 10.33 -2.36 4.97
CA LYS A 102 11.44 -3.19 5.44
C LYS A 102 11.48 -3.38 6.95
N GLU A 103 11.17 -2.33 7.70
CA GLU A 103 11.22 -2.29 9.16
C GLU A 103 9.83 -2.52 9.80
N ILE A 104 8.79 -2.77 8.96
CA ILE A 104 7.43 -3.08 9.41
C ILE A 104 7.31 -4.60 9.57
N PRO A 105 7.12 -5.11 10.82
CA PRO A 105 7.06 -6.54 11.05
C PRO A 105 5.72 -7.18 10.59
N ASP A 106 4.69 -6.37 10.43
CA ASP A 106 3.34 -6.82 10.11
C ASP A 106 3.22 -7.29 8.66
N ASN A 107 2.47 -8.34 8.44
CA ASN A 107 2.24 -8.93 7.13
C ASN A 107 0.78 -9.37 6.90
N ASP A 108 -0.14 -8.78 7.65
CA ASP A 108 -1.56 -9.12 7.73
C ASP A 108 -2.47 -7.89 7.53
N PHE A 109 -1.99 -6.89 6.81
CA PHE A 109 -2.79 -5.71 6.49
C PHE A 109 -3.99 -6.07 5.58
N THR A 110 -5.14 -5.49 5.89
CA THR A 110 -6.33 -5.56 5.02
C THR A 110 -6.35 -4.41 4.03
N LEU A 111 -5.70 -3.28 4.40
CA LEU A 111 -5.65 -2.08 3.57
C LEU A 111 -4.27 -1.40 3.68
N ILE A 112 -3.67 -1.08 2.54
CA ILE A 112 -2.48 -0.24 2.44
C ILE A 112 -2.82 0.99 1.62
N LEU A 113 -2.55 2.17 2.18
CA LEU A 113 -2.78 3.47 1.58
C LEU A 113 -1.46 4.15 1.30
N SER A 114 -1.33 4.84 0.16
CA SER A 114 -0.11 5.60 -0.13
C SER A 114 -0.35 6.72 -1.14
N ASN A 115 0.22 7.87 -0.84
CA ASN A 115 0.40 8.98 -1.78
C ASN A 115 1.90 9.21 -1.99
N PRO A 116 2.59 8.37 -2.78
CA PRO A 116 4.05 8.43 -2.91
C PRO A 116 4.49 9.71 -3.62
N PRO A 117 5.73 10.20 -3.35
CA PRO A 117 6.25 11.41 -3.97
C PRO A 117 6.30 11.29 -5.49
N TYR A 118 5.80 12.31 -6.21
CA TYR A 118 5.71 12.29 -7.70
C TYR A 118 7.04 12.57 -8.39
N HIS A 119 8.02 13.13 -7.69
CA HIS A 119 9.28 13.64 -8.26
C HIS A 119 10.42 12.63 -8.20
N THR A 120 10.25 11.52 -7.49
CA THR A 120 11.23 10.44 -7.43
C THR A 120 11.12 9.52 -8.66
N ASP A 121 12.15 8.71 -8.86
CA ASP A 121 12.06 7.61 -9.80
C ASP A 121 11.00 6.57 -9.34
N PHE A 122 10.71 5.60 -10.18
CA PHE A 122 9.71 4.59 -9.87
C PHE A 122 10.19 3.51 -8.88
N SER A 123 11.41 3.58 -8.36
CA SER A 123 11.97 2.56 -7.47
C SER A 123 11.20 2.48 -6.16
N VAL A 124 10.86 3.63 -5.56
CA VAL A 124 10.06 3.72 -4.34
C VAL A 124 8.68 3.13 -4.56
N ALA A 125 7.97 3.61 -5.58
CA ALA A 125 6.63 3.11 -5.89
C ALA A 125 6.62 1.61 -6.24
N LYS A 126 7.67 1.13 -6.92
CA LYS A 126 7.86 -0.30 -7.21
C LYS A 126 7.99 -1.12 -5.93
N ALA A 127 8.82 -0.67 -4.99
CA ALA A 127 8.98 -1.34 -3.69
C ALA A 127 7.66 -1.35 -2.92
N PHE A 128 6.95 -0.21 -2.83
CA PHE A 128 5.65 -0.10 -2.16
C PHE A 128 4.62 -1.09 -2.72
N ILE A 129 4.55 -1.23 -4.05
CA ILE A 129 3.61 -2.16 -4.70
C ILE A 129 4.01 -3.62 -4.47
N GLU A 130 5.30 -3.96 -4.65
CA GLU A 130 5.77 -5.36 -4.57
C GLU A 130 5.77 -5.88 -3.13
N ASP A 131 6.22 -5.06 -2.18
CA ASP A 131 6.27 -5.43 -0.76
C ASP A 131 4.89 -5.29 -0.11
N GLY A 132 4.11 -4.27 -0.48
CA GLY A 132 2.71 -4.16 -0.06
C GLY A 132 1.88 -5.38 -0.46
N TYR A 133 2.07 -5.91 -1.67
CA TYR A 133 1.41 -7.17 -2.06
C TYR A 133 1.74 -8.33 -1.12
N LYS A 134 2.98 -8.44 -0.63
CA LYS A 134 3.40 -9.50 0.29
C LYS A 134 2.74 -9.34 1.66
N SER A 135 2.67 -8.09 2.16
CA SER A 135 2.17 -7.76 3.50
C SER A 135 0.64 -7.68 3.61
N LEU A 136 -0.10 -7.73 2.48
CA LEU A 136 -1.55 -7.82 2.49
C LEU A 136 -2.03 -9.25 2.73
N VAL A 137 -3.17 -9.40 3.43
CA VAL A 137 -3.96 -10.64 3.45
C VAL A 137 -4.60 -10.92 2.10
N LEU A 138 -5.13 -12.13 1.88
CA LEU A 138 -6.02 -12.40 0.74
C LEU A 138 -7.29 -11.56 0.86
N GLY A 139 -7.71 -10.92 -0.23
CA GLY A 139 -8.80 -9.95 -0.22
C GLY A 139 -8.37 -8.54 0.18
N GLY A 140 -7.19 -8.39 0.81
CA GLY A 140 -6.64 -7.09 1.17
C GLY A 140 -6.32 -6.22 -0.05
N LYS A 141 -6.36 -4.91 0.13
CA LYS A 141 -6.25 -3.93 -0.96
C LYS A 141 -5.08 -2.97 -0.74
N ILE A 142 -4.46 -2.57 -1.83
CA ILE A 142 -3.62 -1.37 -1.88
C ILE A 142 -4.35 -0.27 -2.64
N ILE A 143 -4.38 0.93 -2.06
CA ILE A 143 -4.95 2.13 -2.69
C ILE A 143 -3.85 3.17 -2.79
N MET A 144 -3.59 3.64 -3.99
CA MET A 144 -2.54 4.62 -4.26
C MET A 144 -3.08 5.78 -5.08
N VAL A 145 -2.57 6.98 -4.83
CA VAL A 145 -2.86 8.14 -5.66
C VAL A 145 -1.59 8.68 -6.30
N THR A 146 -1.67 9.11 -7.56
CA THR A 146 -0.54 9.73 -8.28
C THR A 146 -1.04 10.48 -9.52
N LYS A 147 -0.15 11.30 -10.12
CA LYS A 147 -0.37 11.92 -11.45
C LYS A 147 0.17 11.06 -12.61
N ARG A 148 0.78 9.90 -12.35
CA ARG A 148 1.47 9.05 -13.34
C ARG A 148 0.68 7.79 -13.66
N MET A 149 -0.33 7.87 -14.54
CA MET A 149 -1.30 6.81 -14.78
C MET A 149 -0.69 5.52 -15.35
N ILE A 150 0.03 5.60 -16.46
CA ILE A 150 0.39 4.42 -17.29
C ILE A 150 1.27 3.44 -16.53
N TRP A 151 2.33 3.95 -15.89
CA TRP A 151 3.28 3.10 -15.18
C TRP A 151 2.61 2.39 -13.99
N TYR A 152 1.86 3.13 -13.15
CA TYR A 152 1.18 2.56 -11.97
C TYR A 152 0.14 1.51 -12.37
N ARG A 153 -0.69 1.79 -13.38
CA ARG A 153 -1.67 0.83 -13.91
C ARG A 153 -0.99 -0.46 -14.35
N ASN A 154 0.08 -0.37 -15.15
CA ASN A 154 0.79 -1.54 -15.66
C ASN A 154 1.47 -2.32 -14.52
N LYS A 155 2.11 -1.63 -13.57
CA LYS A 155 2.80 -2.25 -12.45
C LYS A 155 1.83 -2.95 -11.50
N LEU A 156 0.74 -2.28 -11.10
CA LEU A 156 -0.29 -2.87 -10.24
C LEU A 156 -0.99 -4.06 -10.93
N THR A 157 -1.31 -3.93 -12.22
CA THR A 157 -1.87 -5.06 -12.98
C THR A 157 -0.91 -6.25 -13.03
N ALA A 158 0.39 -6.01 -13.23
CA ALA A 158 1.38 -7.09 -13.27
C ALA A 158 1.53 -7.82 -11.92
N VAL A 159 1.39 -7.10 -10.79
CA VAL A 159 1.57 -7.67 -9.45
C VAL A 159 0.27 -8.27 -8.91
N PHE A 160 -0.84 -7.55 -9.01
CA PHE A 160 -2.14 -7.93 -8.44
C PHE A 160 -3.04 -8.72 -9.41
N GLY A 161 -2.73 -8.69 -10.72
CA GLY A 161 -3.54 -9.33 -11.76
C GLY A 161 -4.70 -8.48 -12.26
N GLY A 162 -4.87 -7.26 -11.73
CA GLY A 162 -5.88 -6.28 -12.13
C GLY A 162 -5.85 -5.07 -11.21
N VAL A 163 -6.37 -3.94 -11.69
CA VAL A 163 -6.47 -2.70 -10.94
C VAL A 163 -7.68 -1.90 -11.41
N LYS A 164 -8.43 -1.33 -10.48
CA LYS A 164 -9.47 -0.34 -10.76
C LYS A 164 -8.83 1.06 -10.70
N VAL A 165 -9.14 1.89 -11.67
CA VAL A 165 -8.58 3.25 -11.77
C VAL A 165 -9.72 4.24 -11.75
N PHE A 166 -9.56 5.30 -10.96
CA PHE A 166 -10.43 6.48 -10.96
C PHE A 166 -9.58 7.69 -11.32
N GLU A 167 -10.18 8.65 -12.01
CA GLU A 167 -9.53 9.88 -12.44
C GLU A 167 -10.34 11.10 -12.00
N GLN A 168 -9.64 12.12 -11.48
CA GLN A 168 -10.19 13.43 -11.17
C GLN A 168 -9.08 14.47 -11.15
N ASP A 169 -9.26 15.60 -11.84
CA ASP A 169 -8.36 16.76 -11.84
C ASP A 169 -6.89 16.43 -12.12
N GLY A 170 -6.63 15.45 -12.99
CA GLY A 170 -5.28 14.99 -13.33
C GLY A 170 -4.62 14.10 -12.27
N TYR A 171 -5.37 13.68 -11.24
CA TYR A 171 -4.97 12.64 -10.31
C TYR A 171 -5.63 11.31 -10.66
N TYR A 172 -4.91 10.23 -10.42
CA TYR A 172 -5.36 8.86 -10.63
C TYR A 172 -5.32 8.10 -9.31
N VAL A 173 -6.46 7.58 -8.87
CA VAL A 173 -6.55 6.67 -7.72
C VAL A 173 -6.65 5.25 -8.23
N PHE A 174 -5.75 4.41 -7.75
CA PHE A 174 -5.64 3.00 -8.09
C PHE A 174 -6.09 2.14 -6.93
N VAL A 175 -6.98 1.19 -7.17
CA VAL A 175 -7.41 0.19 -6.19
C VAL A 175 -7.08 -1.18 -6.73
N ALA A 176 -6.15 -1.88 -6.08
CA ALA A 176 -5.75 -3.23 -6.47
C ALA A 176 -5.93 -4.19 -5.28
N GLU A 177 -6.51 -5.36 -5.52
CA GLU A 177 -6.85 -6.36 -4.52
C GLU A 177 -5.99 -7.61 -4.68
N LYS A 178 -5.48 -8.13 -3.56
CA LYS A 178 -4.74 -9.39 -3.54
C LYS A 178 -5.67 -10.59 -3.61
N ARG A 179 -5.88 -11.11 -4.82
CA ARG A 179 -6.82 -12.23 -5.08
C ARG A 179 -6.18 -13.61 -5.08
N ARG A 180 -4.84 -13.69 -5.05
CA ARG A 180 -4.11 -14.96 -5.07
C ARG A 180 -2.74 -14.80 -4.41
N VAL A 181 -2.21 -15.89 -3.89
CA VAL A 181 -0.83 -15.93 -3.41
C VAL A 181 0.11 -16.00 -4.61
N GLN A 182 1.08 -15.09 -4.72
CA GLN A 182 2.15 -15.22 -5.70
C GLN A 182 3.00 -16.45 -5.36
N ARG A 183 3.02 -17.42 -6.26
CA ARG A 183 4.02 -18.52 -6.16
C ARG A 183 5.39 -17.93 -6.46
N SER A 184 6.37 -18.15 -5.57
CA SER A 184 7.74 -17.71 -5.79
C SER A 184 8.25 -18.20 -7.15
N ARG A 185 9.09 -17.40 -7.83
CA ARG A 185 9.70 -17.79 -9.13
C ARG A 185 10.44 -19.13 -9.05
N GLU A 186 11.01 -19.45 -7.89
CA GLU A 186 11.69 -20.72 -7.64
C GLU A 186 10.73 -21.91 -7.63
N VAL A 187 9.54 -21.78 -7.01
CA VAL A 187 8.51 -22.83 -7.02
C VAL A 187 7.98 -23.04 -8.43
N LYS A 188 7.77 -21.97 -9.20
CA LYS A 188 7.38 -22.08 -10.62
C LYS A 188 8.46 -22.79 -11.44
N LYS A 189 9.75 -22.44 -11.25
CA LYS A 189 10.87 -23.02 -11.96
C LYS A 189 11.06 -24.50 -11.61
N LYS A 190 10.89 -24.90 -10.33
CA LYS A 190 10.88 -26.29 -9.89
C LYS A 190 9.73 -27.09 -10.51
N GLN A 191 8.51 -26.53 -10.55
CA GLN A 191 7.36 -27.20 -11.14
C GLN A 191 7.48 -27.36 -12.67
N GLU A 192 8.03 -26.37 -13.37
CA GLU A 192 8.30 -26.47 -14.80
C GLU A 192 9.40 -27.49 -15.10
N LEU A 193 10.44 -27.55 -14.26
CA LEU A 193 11.53 -28.52 -14.38
C LEU A 193 11.01 -29.94 -14.13
N SER A 194 10.18 -30.16 -13.10
CA SER A 194 9.55 -31.45 -12.81
C SER A 194 8.67 -31.93 -13.97
N LYS A 195 7.79 -31.05 -14.51
CA LYS A 195 6.97 -31.38 -15.68
C LYS A 195 7.78 -31.70 -16.93
N LYS A 196 8.93 -31.03 -17.16
CA LYS A 196 9.84 -31.32 -18.25
C LYS A 196 10.52 -32.71 -18.07
N LEU A 197 10.93 -33.03 -16.85
CA LEU A 197 11.52 -34.35 -16.51
C LEU A 197 10.50 -35.47 -16.66
N GLU A 198 9.27 -35.30 -16.19
CA GLU A 198 8.17 -36.27 -16.37
C GLU A 198 7.86 -36.52 -17.85
N ARG A 199 7.79 -35.46 -18.68
CA ARG A 199 7.59 -35.60 -20.14
C ARG A 199 8.79 -36.31 -20.82
N LYS A 200 10.02 -36.09 -20.35
CA LYS A 200 11.23 -36.66 -20.96
C LYS A 200 11.45 -38.11 -20.56
N TYR A 201 11.07 -38.52 -19.35
CA TYR A 201 11.36 -39.86 -18.81
C TYR A 201 10.11 -40.71 -18.58
N GLY A 202 8.92 -40.14 -18.45
CA GLY A 202 7.65 -40.88 -18.27
C GLY A 202 7.24 -41.72 -19.47
N GLY A 203 7.72 -41.36 -20.69
CA GLY A 203 7.50 -42.15 -21.91
C GLY A 203 8.38 -43.41 -22.01
N LYS A 204 9.55 -43.42 -21.33
CA LYS A 204 10.46 -44.59 -21.39
C LYS A 204 10.02 -45.75 -20.50
N GLN A 205 9.24 -45.51 -19.46
CA GLN A 205 8.75 -46.59 -18.58
C GLN A 205 7.52 -47.30 -19.14
N ARG A 206 6.75 -46.71 -20.05
CA ARG A 206 5.63 -47.39 -20.73
C ARG A 206 6.12 -48.33 -21.83
N ALA A 207 7.17 -47.97 -22.56
CA ALA A 207 7.72 -48.80 -23.63
C ALA A 207 8.40 -50.09 -23.12
N ASN A 208 8.92 -50.11 -21.86
CA ASN A 208 9.54 -51.32 -21.27
C ASN A 208 8.55 -52.27 -20.58
N LYS A 209 7.25 -51.93 -20.48
CA LYS A 209 6.19 -52.83 -19.94
C LYS A 209 5.44 -53.59 -21.02
N GLU A 210 5.54 -53.17 -22.28
CA GLU A 210 4.88 -53.86 -23.42
C GLU A 210 5.77 -54.87 -24.12
N ASN A 211 7.04 -55.00 -23.68
CA ASN A 211 7.99 -55.99 -24.24
C ASN A 211 8.44 -57.06 -23.21
N ARG A 212 7.56 -57.46 -22.29
CA ARG A 212 7.74 -58.62 -21.44
C ARG A 212 6.53 -59.52 -21.48
#